data_1499492e5f59518012b1736cb6e9f72e
#
_entry.id   1499492e5f59518012b1736cb6e9f72e
#
_cell.length_a   1.000
_cell.length_b   1.000
_cell.length_c   1.000
_cell.angle_alpha   90.00
_cell.angle_beta   90.00
_cell.angle_gamma   90.00
#
_symmetry.space_group_name_H-M   'P 1'
#
loop_
_entity.id
_entity.type
_entity.pdbx_description
1 polymer ?
#
loop_
_entity_poly.entity_id
_entity_poly.type
_entity_poly.pdbx_seq_one_letter_code
_entity_poly.pdbx_strand_id
1 'polypeptide(L)'
;MTNELRFTILGCGSSGGVPRIGGHWGDCDPSNPKNRRTRCSMLVERVSDAGTTRVLIDTSPDLRTQLLDAGVGEIDAVIYTHAHADHTHGLDDLRMIVYNMRARLQVWADEPTRDNLFERFRYAFETPEGSSYPPILDMNLIDGDVTVAGAGGEISF
;
A
#
# COMPACT_ATOMS: atom_id res chain seq x y z
N MET A 1 -4.51 7.20 28.35
CA MET A 1 -4.83 7.64 26.97
C MET A 1 -3.72 7.13 26.07
N THR A 2 -4.03 6.14 25.25
CA THR A 2 -3.07 5.61 24.26
C THR A 2 -3.00 6.59 23.09
N ASN A 3 -1.82 7.01 22.70
CA ASN A 3 -1.59 7.79 21.49
C ASN A 3 -0.20 7.39 20.95
N GLU A 4 -0.21 6.42 20.06
CA GLU A 4 1.00 5.79 19.50
C GLU A 4 1.02 5.96 18.00
N LEU A 5 2.16 6.36 17.47
CA LEU A 5 2.45 6.27 16.04
C LEU A 5 3.35 5.05 15.81
N ARG A 6 2.85 4.09 15.01
CA ARG A 6 3.53 2.83 14.73
C ARG A 6 3.90 2.74 13.26
N PHE A 7 5.13 2.32 13.01
CA PHE A 7 5.66 2.06 11.66
C PHE A 7 5.98 0.58 11.54
N THR A 8 5.31 -0.11 10.63
CA THR A 8 5.54 -1.52 10.34
C THR A 8 6.12 -1.68 8.94
N ILE A 9 7.37 -2.15 8.85
CA ILE A 9 7.97 -2.50 7.56
C ILE A 9 7.36 -3.83 7.10
N LEU A 10 6.51 -3.78 6.07
CA LEU A 10 5.85 -4.94 5.49
C LEU A 10 6.79 -5.71 4.57
N GLY A 11 7.71 -4.99 3.91
CA GLY A 11 8.76 -5.55 3.08
C GLY A 11 9.88 -4.56 2.89
N CYS A 12 11.12 -5.06 2.82
CA CYS A 12 12.34 -4.26 2.65
C CYS A 12 13.31 -4.87 1.64
N GLY A 13 12.84 -5.78 0.79
CA GLY A 13 13.60 -6.31 -0.33
C GLY A 13 13.66 -5.29 -1.48
N SER A 14 14.66 -5.44 -2.35
CA SER A 14 14.72 -4.72 -3.62
C SER A 14 13.60 -5.19 -4.58
N SER A 15 13.56 -4.64 -5.78
CA SER A 15 12.57 -4.99 -6.81
C SER A 15 12.45 -6.49 -7.13
N GLY A 16 13.52 -7.26 -6.90
CA GLY A 16 13.52 -8.72 -7.05
C GLY A 16 13.15 -9.51 -5.80
N GLY A 17 13.08 -8.85 -4.65
CA GLY A 17 12.98 -9.53 -3.35
C GLY A 17 14.25 -10.33 -2.96
N VAL A 18 14.20 -11.05 -1.84
CA VAL A 18 15.23 -12.00 -1.41
C VAL A 18 14.55 -13.32 -1.01
N PRO A 19 14.87 -14.48 -1.63
CA PRO A 19 15.70 -14.60 -2.83
C PRO A 19 14.98 -14.03 -4.07
N ARG A 20 15.76 -13.69 -5.10
CA ARG A 20 15.20 -13.41 -6.43
C ARG A 20 14.68 -14.70 -7.07
N ILE A 21 13.79 -14.56 -8.05
CA ILE A 21 13.30 -15.69 -8.86
C ILE A 21 14.52 -16.50 -9.35
N GLY A 22 14.43 -17.84 -9.25
CA GLY A 22 15.53 -18.74 -9.49
C GLY A 22 16.35 -19.11 -8.25
N GLY A 23 15.98 -18.57 -7.07
CA GLY A 23 16.62 -18.95 -5.79
C GLY A 23 17.94 -18.24 -5.52
N HIS A 24 18.14 -17.05 -6.10
CA HIS A 24 19.37 -16.29 -5.92
C HIS A 24 19.32 -15.43 -4.64
N TRP A 25 20.11 -15.80 -3.65
CA TRP A 25 20.16 -15.16 -2.33
C TRP A 25 21.17 -14.01 -2.22
N GLY A 26 22.07 -13.85 -3.22
CA GLY A 26 23.21 -12.94 -3.10
C GLY A 26 24.12 -13.37 -1.94
N ASP A 27 24.52 -12.43 -1.10
CA ASP A 27 25.35 -12.68 0.07
C ASP A 27 24.54 -13.10 1.33
N CYS A 28 23.22 -13.27 1.20
CA CYS A 28 22.37 -13.69 2.30
C CYS A 28 22.46 -15.19 2.53
N ASP A 29 22.56 -15.62 3.80
CA ASP A 29 22.50 -17.02 4.19
C ASP A 29 21.10 -17.60 3.92
N PRO A 30 20.94 -18.59 3.01
CA PRO A 30 19.65 -19.17 2.67
C PRO A 30 19.05 -20.05 3.78
N SER A 31 19.84 -20.46 4.76
CA SER A 31 19.39 -21.25 5.91
C SER A 31 18.68 -20.40 6.95
N ASN A 32 18.89 -19.08 6.95
CA ASN A 32 18.21 -18.16 7.86
C ASN A 32 16.91 -17.64 7.25
N PRO A 33 15.72 -18.08 7.76
CA PRO A 33 14.43 -17.65 7.21
C PRO A 33 14.19 -16.14 7.31
N LYS A 34 14.85 -15.44 8.23
CA LYS A 34 14.77 -13.98 8.37
C LYS A 34 15.41 -13.22 7.21
N ASN A 35 16.22 -13.89 6.39
CA ASN A 35 16.79 -13.28 5.18
C ASN A 35 15.80 -13.25 4.00
N ARG A 36 14.68 -13.95 4.09
CA ARG A 36 13.62 -13.83 3.09
C ARG A 36 12.95 -12.45 3.23
N ARG A 37 12.94 -11.68 2.15
CA ARG A 37 12.39 -10.32 2.14
C ARG A 37 11.47 -10.13 0.96
N THR A 38 10.24 -9.74 1.24
CA THR A 38 9.27 -9.26 0.25
C THR A 38 9.66 -7.86 -0.23
N ARG A 39 9.09 -7.44 -1.35
CA ARG A 39 9.34 -6.12 -1.96
C ARG A 39 8.81 -5.00 -1.08
N CYS A 40 9.30 -3.78 -1.32
CA CYS A 40 9.14 -2.66 -0.42
C CYS A 40 7.66 -2.26 -0.22
N SER A 41 7.26 -2.15 1.04
CA SER A 41 6.01 -1.51 1.49
C SER A 41 6.09 -1.26 2.99
N MET A 42 5.37 -0.25 3.48
CA MET A 42 5.30 0.11 4.90
C MET A 42 3.87 0.48 5.30
N LEU A 43 3.47 0.08 6.50
CA LEU A 43 2.24 0.51 7.13
C LEU A 43 2.56 1.54 8.21
N VAL A 44 1.87 2.67 8.19
CA VAL A 44 1.91 3.70 9.23
C VAL A 44 0.56 3.70 9.93
N GLU A 45 0.57 3.55 11.25
CA GLU A 45 -0.63 3.51 12.06
C GLU A 45 -0.58 4.56 13.16
N ARG A 46 -1.67 5.29 13.35
CA ARG A 46 -1.92 6.04 14.58
C ARG A 46 -2.96 5.30 15.40
N VAL A 47 -2.56 4.84 16.58
CA VAL A 47 -3.40 4.10 17.50
C VAL A 47 -3.78 4.99 18.66
N SER A 48 -5.09 5.12 18.92
CA SER A 48 -5.63 5.87 20.05
C SER A 48 -6.76 5.09 20.73
N ASP A 49 -7.25 5.61 21.84
CA ASP A 49 -8.40 4.99 22.53
C ASP A 49 -9.69 5.04 21.67
N ALA A 50 -9.75 5.89 20.64
CA ALA A 50 -10.88 6.00 19.71
C ALA A 50 -10.81 5.02 18.53
N GLY A 51 -9.64 4.46 18.25
CA GLY A 51 -9.43 3.54 17.14
C GLY A 51 -8.04 3.63 16.52
N THR A 52 -7.93 3.18 15.28
CA THR A 52 -6.67 3.20 14.52
C THR A 52 -6.87 3.84 13.16
N THR A 53 -6.01 4.78 12.80
CA THR A 53 -5.87 5.29 11.43
C THR A 53 -4.70 4.59 10.76
N ARG A 54 -4.89 4.08 9.54
CA ARG A 54 -3.89 3.29 8.79
C ARG A 54 -3.58 3.91 7.44
N VAL A 55 -2.31 4.14 7.20
CA VAL A 55 -1.82 4.61 5.89
C VAL A 55 -0.80 3.61 5.36
N LEU A 56 -1.06 3.10 4.16
CA LEU A 56 -0.13 2.22 3.45
C LEU A 56 0.78 3.05 2.55
N ILE A 57 2.08 2.81 2.63
CA ILE A 57 3.07 3.40 1.73
C ILE A 57 3.46 2.35 0.71
N ASP A 58 3.12 2.61 -0.55
CA ASP A 58 3.29 1.73 -1.71
C ASP A 58 2.55 0.38 -1.62
N THR A 59 2.18 -0.15 -2.77
CA THR A 59 1.53 -1.45 -2.94
C THR A 59 2.47 -2.39 -3.67
N SER A 60 3.32 -3.08 -2.92
CA SER A 60 4.22 -4.05 -3.54
C SER A 60 3.45 -5.22 -4.17
N PRO A 61 4.03 -5.93 -5.17
CA PRO A 61 3.42 -7.15 -5.71
C PRO A 61 3.22 -8.28 -4.67
N ASP A 62 3.79 -8.13 -3.46
CA ASP A 62 3.63 -9.06 -2.34
C ASP A 62 2.53 -8.60 -1.36
N LEU A 63 1.78 -7.54 -1.68
CA LEU A 63 0.87 -6.83 -0.77
C LEU A 63 -0.12 -7.76 -0.07
N ARG A 64 -0.72 -8.69 -0.82
CA ARG A 64 -1.68 -9.64 -0.23
C ARG A 64 -1.07 -10.41 0.95
N THR A 65 0.12 -10.97 0.76
CA THR A 65 0.82 -11.73 1.82
C THR A 65 1.19 -10.80 2.97
N GLN A 66 1.72 -9.62 2.66
CA GLN A 66 2.12 -8.61 3.65
C GLN A 66 0.97 -8.19 4.56
N LEU A 67 -0.20 -7.91 4.01
CA LEU A 67 -1.38 -7.50 4.78
C LEU A 67 -1.97 -8.68 5.58
N LEU A 68 -1.96 -9.89 5.03
CA LEU A 68 -2.39 -11.09 5.76
C LEU A 68 -1.49 -11.36 6.97
N ASP A 69 -0.17 -11.28 6.79
CA ASP A 69 0.81 -11.49 7.86
C ASP A 69 0.72 -10.40 8.94
N ALA A 70 0.39 -9.17 8.54
CA ALA A 70 0.16 -8.05 9.46
C ALA A 70 -1.23 -8.06 10.13
N GLY A 71 -2.15 -8.92 9.67
CA GLY A 71 -3.54 -8.96 10.17
C GLY A 71 -4.36 -7.71 9.84
N VAL A 72 -4.05 -7.05 8.70
CA VAL A 72 -4.68 -5.78 8.29
C VAL A 72 -5.68 -6.04 7.16
N GLY A 73 -6.94 -5.66 7.40
CA GLY A 73 -8.02 -5.77 6.43
C GLY A 73 -8.71 -4.45 6.09
N GLU A 74 -8.28 -3.34 6.71
CA GLU A 74 -8.82 -1.99 6.51
C GLU A 74 -7.69 -0.98 6.50
N ILE A 75 -7.74 -0.01 5.58
CA ILE A 75 -6.72 1.02 5.36
C ILE A 75 -7.43 2.33 5.01
N ASP A 76 -7.09 3.45 5.64
CA ASP A 76 -7.72 4.74 5.39
C ASP A 76 -7.18 5.41 4.13
N ALA A 77 -5.91 5.19 3.82
CA ALA A 77 -5.27 5.77 2.64
C ALA A 77 -4.07 4.97 2.13
N VAL A 78 -3.73 5.19 0.87
CA VAL A 78 -2.46 4.75 0.26
C VAL A 78 -1.68 5.97 -0.24
N ILE A 79 -0.39 6.02 0.03
CA ILE A 79 0.52 7.02 -0.55
C ILE A 79 1.55 6.29 -1.40
N TYR A 80 1.65 6.67 -2.67
CA TYR A 80 2.66 6.14 -3.58
C TYR A 80 3.88 7.05 -3.59
N THR A 81 5.06 6.45 -3.43
CA THR A 81 6.33 7.16 -3.48
C THR A 81 6.79 7.39 -4.92
N HIS A 82 6.57 6.42 -5.81
CA HIS A 82 6.90 6.50 -7.23
C HIS A 82 6.29 5.33 -8.03
N ALA A 83 6.38 5.38 -9.36
CA ALA A 83 5.66 4.51 -10.28
C ALA A 83 6.32 3.17 -10.62
N HIS A 84 7.42 2.76 -9.96
CA HIS A 84 8.06 1.49 -10.25
C HIS A 84 7.16 0.30 -9.92
N ALA A 85 7.32 -0.79 -10.66
CA ALA A 85 6.44 -1.97 -10.58
C ALA A 85 6.45 -2.63 -9.19
N ASP A 86 7.60 -2.67 -8.54
CA ASP A 86 7.75 -3.21 -7.19
C ASP A 86 7.08 -2.36 -6.09
N HIS A 87 6.65 -1.13 -6.42
CA HIS A 87 5.90 -0.23 -5.55
C HIS A 87 4.42 -0.12 -5.91
N THR A 88 4.01 -0.52 -7.12
CA THR A 88 2.66 -0.24 -7.62
C THR A 88 1.86 -1.49 -8.01
N HIS A 89 2.49 -2.63 -8.32
CA HIS A 89 1.79 -3.76 -8.93
C HIS A 89 0.95 -4.63 -7.95
N GLY A 90 0.93 -4.30 -6.67
CA GLY A 90 -0.05 -4.84 -5.72
C GLY A 90 -1.34 -4.02 -5.62
N LEU A 91 -1.49 -2.97 -6.44
CA LEU A 91 -2.66 -2.08 -6.41
C LEU A 91 -3.99 -2.84 -6.50
N ASP A 92 -4.06 -3.91 -7.28
CA ASP A 92 -5.29 -4.67 -7.48
C ASP A 92 -5.76 -5.40 -6.22
N ASP A 93 -4.85 -5.73 -5.29
CA ASP A 93 -5.19 -6.33 -3.99
C ASP A 93 -5.97 -5.35 -3.08
N LEU A 94 -5.90 -4.05 -3.33
CA LEU A 94 -6.69 -3.03 -2.63
C LEU A 94 -8.19 -3.22 -2.83
N ARG A 95 -8.61 -3.96 -3.86
CA ARG A 95 -10.01 -4.30 -4.10
C ARG A 95 -10.64 -4.97 -2.88
N MET A 96 -9.90 -5.85 -2.19
CA MET A 96 -10.42 -6.52 -1.00
C MET A 96 -10.52 -5.60 0.21
N ILE A 97 -9.65 -4.60 0.32
CA ILE A 97 -9.74 -3.53 1.33
C ILE A 97 -11.02 -2.72 1.10
N VAL A 98 -11.23 -2.25 -0.13
CA VAL A 98 -12.45 -1.51 -0.54
C VAL A 98 -13.71 -2.34 -0.29
N TYR A 99 -13.66 -3.64 -0.56
CA TYR A 99 -14.78 -4.55 -0.32
C TYR A 99 -15.10 -4.69 1.18
N ASN A 100 -14.07 -4.82 2.03
CA ASN A 100 -14.21 -4.91 3.48
C ASN A 100 -14.81 -3.62 4.05
N MET A 101 -14.29 -2.47 3.62
CA MET A 101 -14.70 -1.15 4.10
C MET A 101 -16.02 -0.66 3.48
N ARG A 102 -16.44 -1.23 2.35
CA ARG A 102 -17.59 -0.78 1.54
C ARG A 102 -17.50 0.70 1.14
N ALA A 103 -16.29 1.17 0.94
CA ALA A 103 -15.98 2.55 0.59
C ALA A 103 -14.78 2.58 -0.36
N ARG A 104 -14.73 3.56 -1.25
CA ARG A 104 -13.56 3.80 -2.11
C ARG A 104 -12.39 4.24 -1.25
N LEU A 105 -11.21 3.78 -1.64
CA LEU A 105 -9.98 4.06 -0.90
C LEU A 105 -9.29 5.30 -1.48
N GLN A 106 -8.89 6.21 -0.60
CA GLN A 106 -8.16 7.41 -0.96
C GLN A 106 -6.70 7.07 -1.29
N VAL A 107 -6.20 7.59 -2.40
CA VAL A 107 -4.85 7.37 -2.89
C VAL A 107 -4.18 8.71 -3.19
N TRP A 108 -2.92 8.87 -2.77
CA TRP A 108 -2.10 10.03 -3.05
C TRP A 108 -0.87 9.66 -3.88
N ALA A 109 -0.55 10.48 -4.86
CA ALA A 109 0.66 10.35 -5.67
C ALA A 109 1.07 11.72 -6.22
N ASP A 110 2.34 11.89 -6.57
CA ASP A 110 2.77 13.00 -7.39
C ASP A 110 2.24 12.87 -8.83
N GLU A 111 2.32 13.95 -9.60
CA GLU A 111 1.75 13.96 -10.95
C GLU A 111 2.33 12.90 -11.89
N PRO A 112 3.66 12.67 -11.96
CA PRO A 112 4.23 11.61 -12.80
C PRO A 112 3.78 10.21 -12.38
N THR A 113 3.67 9.94 -11.09
CA THR A 113 3.22 8.65 -10.56
C THR A 113 1.73 8.45 -10.84
N ARG A 114 0.88 9.48 -10.63
CA ARG A 114 -0.54 9.46 -11.01
C ARG A 114 -0.72 9.06 -12.47
N ASP A 115 0.00 9.71 -13.38
CA ASP A 115 -0.14 9.47 -14.82
C ASP A 115 0.21 8.01 -15.18
N ASN A 116 1.28 7.48 -14.60
CA ASN A 116 1.65 6.07 -14.75
C ASN A 116 0.61 5.11 -14.17
N LEU A 117 0.02 5.43 -13.01
CA LEU A 117 -1.03 4.61 -12.41
C LEU A 117 -2.29 4.60 -13.29
N PHE A 118 -2.70 5.75 -13.85
CA PHE A 118 -3.82 5.83 -14.78
C PHE A 118 -3.55 5.10 -16.09
N GLU A 119 -2.34 5.16 -16.62
CA GLU A 119 -1.98 4.43 -17.82
C GLU A 119 -2.10 2.91 -17.63
N ARG A 120 -1.63 2.39 -16.49
CA ARG A 120 -1.56 0.94 -16.21
C ARG A 120 -2.81 0.37 -15.58
N PHE A 121 -3.46 1.13 -14.70
CA PHE A 121 -4.54 0.67 -13.81
C PHE A 121 -5.79 1.55 -13.88
N ARG A 122 -6.07 2.16 -15.02
CA ARG A 122 -7.21 3.08 -15.22
C ARG A 122 -8.53 2.52 -14.65
N TYR A 123 -8.79 1.23 -14.82
CA TYR A 123 -9.99 0.55 -14.33
C TYR A 123 -10.19 0.63 -12.82
N ALA A 124 -9.13 0.87 -12.06
CA ALA A 124 -9.22 1.03 -10.61
C ALA A 124 -9.75 2.42 -10.21
N PHE A 125 -9.58 3.41 -11.07
CA PHE A 125 -9.93 4.82 -10.84
C PHE A 125 -11.18 5.26 -11.59
N GLU A 126 -11.46 4.65 -12.74
CA GLU A 126 -12.59 5.00 -13.62
C GLU A 126 -13.33 3.73 -14.03
N THR A 127 -14.65 3.84 -14.17
CA THR A 127 -15.43 2.73 -14.75
C THR A 127 -15.16 2.64 -16.24
N PRO A 128 -14.61 1.53 -16.76
CA PRO A 128 -14.44 1.35 -18.21
C PRO A 128 -15.80 1.39 -18.93
N GLU A 129 -15.80 1.88 -20.16
CA GLU A 129 -17.01 1.90 -21.00
C GLU A 129 -17.58 0.48 -21.14
N GLY A 130 -18.88 0.33 -20.91
CA GLY A 130 -19.57 -0.96 -20.95
C GLY A 130 -19.34 -1.87 -19.74
N SER A 131 -18.57 -1.46 -18.74
CA SER A 131 -18.35 -2.21 -17.51
C SER A 131 -19.40 -1.88 -16.46
N SER A 132 -19.81 -2.90 -15.68
CA SER A 132 -20.62 -2.72 -14.48
C SER A 132 -19.78 -2.60 -13.19
N TYR A 133 -18.44 -2.72 -13.29
CA TYR A 133 -17.57 -2.63 -12.13
C TYR A 133 -17.29 -1.17 -11.78
N PRO A 134 -17.65 -0.71 -10.56
CA PRO A 134 -17.31 0.63 -10.10
C PRO A 134 -15.81 0.77 -9.86
N PRO A 135 -15.26 1.98 -9.95
CA PRO A 135 -13.90 2.24 -9.51
C PRO A 135 -13.74 1.98 -8.00
N ILE A 136 -12.55 1.60 -7.61
CA ILE A 136 -12.23 1.25 -6.22
C ILE A 136 -11.39 2.32 -5.52
N LEU A 137 -10.73 3.19 -6.29
CA LEU A 137 -9.78 4.19 -5.78
C LEU A 137 -10.21 5.59 -6.15
N ASP A 138 -9.92 6.55 -5.26
CA ASP A 138 -10.01 7.99 -5.50
C ASP A 138 -8.61 8.59 -5.48
N MET A 139 -8.16 9.16 -6.61
CA MET A 139 -6.83 9.74 -6.76
C MET A 139 -6.80 11.19 -6.29
N ASN A 140 -5.82 11.51 -5.45
CA ASN A 140 -5.48 12.84 -5.00
C ASN A 140 -4.02 13.15 -5.39
N LEU A 141 -3.74 14.39 -5.75
CA LEU A 141 -2.37 14.84 -6.02
C LEU A 141 -1.68 15.26 -4.72
N ILE A 142 -0.42 14.91 -4.61
CA ILE A 142 0.47 15.45 -3.57
C ILE A 142 0.92 16.83 -4.04
N ASP A 143 0.46 17.87 -3.35
CA ASP A 143 0.84 19.27 -3.55
C ASP A 143 1.07 19.89 -2.16
N GLY A 144 2.16 19.51 -1.52
CA GLY A 144 2.49 19.85 -0.14
C GLY A 144 2.19 18.71 0.85
N ASP A 145 1.94 19.06 2.10
CA ASP A 145 1.67 18.09 3.18
C ASP A 145 0.38 17.30 2.91
N VAL A 146 0.44 16.01 3.14
CA VAL A 146 -0.72 15.11 3.05
C VAL A 146 -1.19 14.77 4.45
N THR A 147 -2.45 15.08 4.77
CA THR A 147 -3.07 14.71 6.04
C THR A 147 -4.18 13.68 5.81
N VAL A 148 -4.07 12.55 6.48
CA VAL A 148 -5.06 11.47 6.46
C VAL A 148 -5.76 11.41 7.80
N ALA A 149 -7.09 11.56 7.80
CA ALA A 149 -7.93 11.42 8.99
C ALA A 149 -8.56 10.03 9.04
N GLY A 150 -8.61 9.44 10.24
CA GLY A 150 -9.25 8.16 10.50
C GLY A 150 -9.63 8.04 11.99
N ALA A 151 -10.08 6.87 12.39
CA ALA A 151 -10.57 6.63 13.75
C ALA A 151 -9.52 6.87 14.86
N GLY A 152 -8.24 6.67 14.56
CA GLY A 152 -7.13 6.91 15.49
C GLY A 152 -6.69 8.37 15.57
N GLY A 153 -7.25 9.26 14.73
CA GLY A 153 -6.83 10.66 14.58
C GLY A 153 -6.06 10.89 13.28
N GLU A 154 -5.55 12.09 13.07
CA GLU A 154 -4.86 12.50 11.84
C GLU A 154 -3.41 12.06 11.82
N ILE A 155 -2.92 11.64 10.63
CA ILE A 155 -1.51 11.42 10.34
C ILE A 155 -1.12 12.39 9.23
N SER A 156 -0.04 13.15 9.42
CA SER A 156 0.50 14.08 8.40
C SER A 156 1.87 13.59 7.90
N PHE A 157 2.08 13.73 6.59
CA PHE A 157 3.27 13.32 5.86
C PHE A 157 3.87 14.51 5.10
#